data_aaa9a831abe9d32be5f66041a442a506
#
_entry.id   aaa9a831abe9d32be5f66041a442a506
#
_cell.length_a   1.000
_cell.length_b   1.000
_cell.length_c   1.000
_cell.angle_alpha   90.00
_cell.angle_beta   90.00
_cell.angle_gamma   90.00
#
_symmetry.space_group_name_H-M   'P 1'
#
loop_
_entity.id
_entity.type
_entity.pdbx_description
1 polymer ?
#
loop_
_entity_poly.entity_id
_entity_poly.type
_entity_poly.pdbx_seq_one_letter_code
_entity_poly.pdbx_strand_id
1 'polypeptide(L)'
;MISYLEGKIEYSGDKFVILNTGGIGYRVNIVPKLLNSLSKSQDKVKLFIHSRLNMREGTFDMYGFDKQEDLDLFHLLTSVSGIGPKNALKLVQQYKSFD
;
A
#
# COMPACT_ATOMS: atom_id res chain seq x y z
N MET A 1 9.16 0.41 12.87
CA MET A 1 8.00 0.41 11.97
C MET A 1 8.29 1.19 10.71
N ILE A 2 7.85 0.68 9.57
CA ILE A 2 8.10 1.32 8.27
C ILE A 2 6.96 2.30 7.99
N SER A 3 7.29 3.58 7.81
CA SER A 3 6.29 4.62 7.56
C SER A 3 6.22 5.05 6.10
N TYR A 4 7.32 4.93 5.37
CA TYR A 4 7.34 5.15 3.93
C TYR A 4 8.51 4.41 3.32
N LEU A 5 8.39 4.13 2.02
CA LEU A 5 9.46 3.55 1.22
C LEU A 5 9.59 4.35 -0.07
N GLU A 6 10.82 4.51 -0.52
CA GLU A 6 11.11 5.15 -1.80
C GLU A 6 12.02 4.25 -2.62
N GLY A 7 11.66 4.00 -3.86
CA GLY A 7 12.45 3.14 -4.71
C GLY A 7 11.81 2.94 -6.07
N LYS A 8 12.33 1.99 -6.83
CA LYS A 8 11.82 1.65 -8.16
C LYS A 8 10.97 0.40 -8.10
N ILE A 9 9.92 0.37 -8.91
CA ILE A 9 9.08 -0.81 -9.03
C ILE A 9 9.78 -1.83 -9.91
N GLU A 10 10.07 -2.99 -9.31
CA GLU A 10 10.70 -4.11 -10.02
C GLU A 10 9.67 -5.05 -10.63
N TYR A 11 8.49 -5.16 -10.03
CA TYR A 11 7.47 -6.09 -10.45
C TYR A 11 6.10 -5.60 -10.01
N SER A 12 5.10 -5.80 -10.84
CA SER A 12 3.71 -5.47 -10.53
C SER A 12 2.86 -6.72 -10.64
N GLY A 13 2.22 -7.10 -9.55
CA GLY A 13 1.24 -8.18 -9.52
C GLY A 13 -0.17 -7.63 -9.67
N ASP A 14 -1.18 -8.41 -9.29
CA ASP A 14 -2.58 -7.99 -9.40
C ASP A 14 -2.94 -6.86 -8.44
N LYS A 15 -2.47 -6.95 -7.21
CA LYS A 15 -2.84 -6.01 -6.14
C LYS A 15 -1.62 -5.63 -5.31
N PHE A 16 -0.44 -5.79 -5.86
CA PHE A 16 0.79 -5.45 -5.14
C PHE A 16 1.90 -5.08 -6.11
N VAL A 17 2.90 -4.42 -5.58
CA VAL A 17 4.16 -4.17 -6.29
C VAL A 17 5.31 -4.69 -5.44
N ILE A 18 6.43 -5.01 -6.11
CA ILE A 18 7.70 -5.22 -5.45
C ILE A 18 8.51 -3.96 -5.66
N LEU A 19 8.82 -3.28 -4.57
CA LEU A 19 9.56 -2.01 -4.59
C LEU A 19 11.00 -2.28 -4.19
N ASN A 20 11.93 -1.93 -5.07
CA ASN A 20 13.36 -2.08 -4.79
C ASN A 20 13.86 -0.83 -4.09
N THR A 21 14.19 -0.98 -2.82
CA THR A 21 14.75 0.10 -2.02
C THR A 21 16.13 -0.33 -1.53
N GLY A 22 17.17 0.22 -2.15
CA GLY A 22 18.53 -0.09 -1.75
C GLY A 22 18.93 -1.55 -1.92
N GLY A 23 18.35 -2.24 -2.89
CA GLY A 23 18.64 -3.65 -3.14
C GLY A 23 17.74 -4.63 -2.41
N ILE A 24 16.79 -4.13 -1.61
CA ILE A 24 15.81 -4.95 -0.91
C ILE A 24 14.47 -4.82 -1.62
N GLY A 25 13.85 -5.95 -1.98
CA GLY A 25 12.53 -5.96 -2.59
C GLY A 25 11.44 -6.05 -1.54
N TYR A 26 10.66 -4.99 -1.41
CA TYR A 26 9.53 -4.95 -0.49
C TYR A 26 8.25 -5.21 -1.25
N ARG A 27 7.47 -6.19 -0.79
CA ARG A 27 6.14 -6.45 -1.35
C ARG A 27 5.13 -5.54 -0.67
N VAL A 28 4.53 -4.65 -1.46
CA VAL A 28 3.58 -3.66 -0.94
C VAL A 28 2.23 -3.85 -1.61
N ASN A 29 1.21 -4.09 -0.81
CA ASN A 29 -0.16 -4.20 -1.31
C ASN A 29 -0.69 -2.79 -1.58
N ILE A 30 -1.28 -2.60 -2.76
CA ILE A 30 -1.82 -1.30 -3.17
C ILE A 30 -3.15 -1.48 -3.89
N VAL A 31 -3.94 -0.41 -3.96
CA VAL A 31 -5.21 -0.44 -4.68
C VAL A 31 -4.94 -0.51 -6.19
N PRO A 32 -5.79 -1.23 -6.95
CA PRO A 32 -5.58 -1.39 -8.40
C PRO A 32 -5.47 -0.07 -9.16
N LYS A 33 -6.18 0.97 -8.76
CA LYS A 33 -6.13 2.27 -9.41
C LYS A 33 -4.72 2.88 -9.31
N LEU A 34 -4.12 2.78 -8.14
CA LEU A 34 -2.75 3.25 -7.92
C LEU A 34 -1.76 2.36 -8.67
N LEU A 35 -2.01 1.06 -8.69
CA LEU A 35 -1.17 0.10 -9.42
C LEU A 35 -1.05 0.49 -10.89
N ASN A 36 -2.18 0.79 -11.53
CA ASN A 36 -2.20 1.20 -12.93
C ASN A 36 -1.37 2.46 -13.18
N SER A 37 -1.44 3.40 -12.26
CA SER A 37 -0.68 4.64 -12.34
C SER A 37 0.82 4.38 -12.19
N LEU A 38 1.20 3.57 -11.20
CA LEU A 38 2.60 3.31 -10.88
C LEU A 38 3.29 2.37 -11.86
N SER A 39 2.57 1.40 -12.44
CA SER A 39 3.16 0.41 -13.32
C SER A 39 3.76 1.02 -14.58
N LYS A 40 3.36 2.24 -14.93
CA LYS A 40 3.87 2.96 -16.08
C LYS A 40 5.08 3.83 -15.75
N SER A 41 5.40 3.98 -14.48
CA SER A 41 6.50 4.82 -14.04
C SER A 41 7.81 4.02 -14.03
N GLN A 42 8.87 4.61 -14.60
CA GLN A 42 10.22 4.05 -14.52
C GLN A 42 11.08 4.82 -13.52
N ASP A 43 10.52 5.85 -12.92
CA ASP A 43 11.19 6.67 -11.93
C ASP A 43 11.00 6.11 -10.54
N LYS A 44 11.74 6.68 -9.58
CA LYS A 44 11.52 6.37 -8.18
C LYS A 44 10.15 6.83 -7.76
N VAL A 45 9.48 5.99 -6.99
CA VAL A 45 8.19 6.33 -6.40
C VAL A 45 8.32 6.31 -4.88
N LYS A 46 7.50 7.12 -4.23
CA LYS A 46 7.42 7.14 -2.77
C LYS A 46 6.04 6.65 -2.37
N LEU A 47 6.01 5.64 -1.51
CA LEU A 47 4.77 5.10 -0.98
C LEU A 47 4.75 5.29 0.53
N PHE A 48 3.64 5.81 1.04
CA PHE A 48 3.39 5.90 2.47
C PHE A 48 2.85 4.56 2.93
N ILE A 49 3.45 3.99 3.97
CA ILE A 49 3.28 2.59 4.32
C ILE A 49 2.56 2.41 5.65
N HIS A 50 1.58 1.51 5.63
CA HIS A 50 1.06 0.89 6.84
C HIS A 50 1.66 -0.51 6.91
N SER A 51 2.44 -0.78 7.94
CA SER A 51 3.02 -2.11 8.16
C SER A 51 2.32 -2.80 9.32
N ARG A 52 2.04 -4.08 9.15
CA ARG A 52 1.30 -4.86 10.13
C ARG A 52 1.90 -6.23 10.28
N LEU A 53 2.19 -6.61 11.52
CA LEU A 53 2.60 -7.98 11.83
C LEU A 53 1.33 -8.82 12.00
N ASN A 54 1.17 -9.81 11.12
CA ASN A 54 0.07 -10.74 11.21
C ASN A 54 0.53 -11.96 12.02
N MET A 55 0.19 -11.95 13.30
CA MET A 55 0.63 -13.00 14.21
C MET A 55 0.05 -14.36 13.88
N ARG A 56 -1.17 -14.38 13.33
CA ARG A 56 -1.86 -15.63 12.98
C ARG A 56 -1.14 -16.36 11.84
N GLU A 57 -0.74 -15.62 10.81
CA GLU A 57 -0.10 -16.20 9.64
C GLU A 57 1.42 -16.11 9.68
N GLY A 58 1.96 -15.40 10.66
CA GLY A 58 3.40 -15.21 10.77
C GLY A 58 3.97 -14.35 9.64
N THR A 59 3.16 -13.43 9.11
CA THR A 59 3.57 -12.58 7.99
C THR A 59 3.69 -11.13 8.43
N PHE A 60 4.49 -10.38 7.67
CA PHE A 60 4.64 -8.94 7.84
C PHE A 60 4.06 -8.28 6.61
N ASP A 61 2.85 -7.72 6.75
CA ASP A 61 2.10 -7.18 5.63
C ASP A 61 2.30 -5.67 5.52
N MET A 62 2.49 -5.19 4.29
CA MET A 62 2.61 -3.76 4.02
C MET A 62 1.54 -3.32 3.03
N TYR A 63 0.97 -2.14 3.30
CA TYR A 63 -0.04 -1.50 2.46
C TYR A 63 0.46 -0.12 2.11
N GLY A 64 0.43 0.24 0.83
CA GLY A 64 1.04 1.48 0.36
C GLY A 64 0.06 2.43 -0.31
N PHE A 65 0.32 3.72 -0.12
CA PHE A 65 -0.50 4.80 -0.65
C PHE A 65 0.42 5.88 -1.19
N ASP A 66 -0.04 6.58 -2.23
CA ASP A 66 0.75 7.67 -2.83
C ASP A 66 0.62 8.98 -2.06
N LYS A 67 -0.37 9.08 -1.16
CA LYS A 67 -0.60 10.27 -0.35
C LYS A 67 -0.75 9.93 1.12
N GLN A 68 -0.19 10.78 1.97
CA GLN A 68 -0.31 10.60 3.43
C GLN A 68 -1.78 10.61 3.87
N GLU A 69 -2.60 11.45 3.26
CA GLU A 69 -4.02 11.52 3.62
C GLU A 69 -4.77 10.22 3.36
N ASP A 70 -4.37 9.47 2.31
CA ASP A 70 -4.96 8.17 2.03
C ASP A 70 -4.55 7.14 3.08
N LEU A 71 -3.29 7.19 3.50
CA LEU A 71 -2.81 6.35 4.60
C LEU A 71 -3.56 6.67 5.88
N ASP A 72 -3.78 7.94 6.17
CA ASP A 72 -4.51 8.37 7.37
C ASP A 72 -5.94 7.85 7.35
N LEU A 73 -6.59 7.89 6.18
CA LEU A 73 -7.94 7.34 6.03
C LEU A 73 -7.94 5.81 6.26
N PHE A 74 -6.94 5.13 5.70
CA PHE A 74 -6.80 3.69 5.91
C PHE A 74 -6.63 3.35 7.40
N HIS A 75 -5.81 4.11 8.11
CA HIS A 75 -5.62 3.94 9.55
C HIS A 75 -6.94 4.13 10.32
N LEU A 76 -7.68 5.17 9.94
CA LEU A 76 -8.97 5.45 10.57
C LEU A 76 -9.95 4.28 10.35
N LEU A 77 -10.02 3.79 9.11
CA LEU A 77 -10.94 2.69 8.77
C LEU A 77 -10.57 1.40 9.49
N THR A 78 -9.28 1.07 9.55
CA THR A 78 -8.84 -0.16 10.20
C THR A 78 -8.94 -0.09 11.72
N SER A 79 -9.11 1.10 12.28
CA SER A 79 -9.34 1.24 13.72
C SER A 79 -10.78 0.87 14.11
N VAL A 80 -11.69 0.78 13.13
CA VAL A 80 -13.08 0.40 13.38
C VAL A 80 -13.17 -1.13 13.48
N SER A 81 -13.82 -1.60 14.53
CA SER A 81 -14.03 -3.03 14.74
C SER A 81 -14.78 -3.63 13.55
N GLY A 82 -14.26 -4.73 13.03
CA GLY A 82 -14.85 -5.44 11.90
C GLY A 82 -14.37 -5.00 10.53
N ILE A 83 -13.57 -3.93 10.43
CA ILE A 83 -12.98 -3.52 9.16
C ILE A 83 -11.54 -3.98 9.10
N GLY A 84 -11.30 -5.00 8.25
CA GLY A 84 -9.94 -5.50 8.02
C GLY A 84 -9.24 -4.71 6.91
N PRO A 85 -7.93 -5.00 6.71
CA PRO A 85 -7.12 -4.25 5.73
C PRO A 85 -7.66 -4.32 4.30
N LYS A 86 -8.14 -5.48 3.86
CA LYS A 86 -8.64 -5.62 2.49
C LYS A 86 -9.88 -4.77 2.24
N ASN A 87 -10.80 -4.74 3.20
CA ASN A 87 -12.00 -3.92 3.08
C ASN A 87 -11.64 -2.43 3.18
N ALA A 88 -10.69 -2.08 4.04
CA ALA A 88 -10.23 -0.70 4.16
C ALA A 88 -9.61 -0.21 2.85
N LEU A 89 -8.82 -1.05 2.16
CA LEU A 89 -8.28 -0.69 0.85
C LEU A 89 -9.38 -0.38 -0.16
N LYS A 90 -10.41 -1.21 -0.20
CA LYS A 90 -11.55 -0.99 -1.11
C LYS A 90 -12.24 0.33 -0.80
N LEU A 91 -12.43 0.63 0.47
CA LEU A 91 -13.09 1.87 0.89
C LEU A 91 -12.26 3.10 0.54
N VAL A 92 -10.94 3.04 0.73
CA VAL A 92 -10.06 4.13 0.33
C VAL A 92 -10.15 4.36 -1.18
N GLN A 93 -10.13 3.29 -1.97
CA GLN A 93 -10.23 3.39 -3.42
C GLN A 93 -11.56 4.02 -3.84
N GLN A 94 -12.67 3.61 -3.20
CA GLN A 94 -13.99 4.18 -3.48
C GLN A 94 -14.04 5.67 -3.15
N TYR A 95 -13.47 6.05 -2.01
CA TYR A 95 -13.40 7.45 -1.62
C TYR A 95 -12.66 8.28 -2.67
N LYS A 96 -11.53 7.79 -3.16
CA LYS A 96 -10.76 8.48 -4.19
C LYS A 96 -11.52 8.61 -5.50
N SER A 97 -12.46 7.71 -5.78
CA SER A 97 -13.25 7.75 -7.00
C SER A 97 -14.24 8.91 -7.04
N PHE A 98 -14.55 9.51 -5.88
CA PHE A 98 -15.45 10.66 -5.80
C PHE A 98 -14.70 12.00 -5.90
N ASP A 99 -13.41 11.97 -5.82
CA ASP A 99 -12.55 13.14 -6.01
C ASP A 99 -12.14 13.25 -7.48
#